data_6075422a4be6f51815da2248953398f8
#
_entry.id   6075422a4be6f51815da2248953398f8
#
_cell.length_a   1.000
_cell.length_b   1.000
_cell.length_c   1.000
_cell.angle_alpha   90.00
_cell.angle_beta   90.00
_cell.angle_gamma   90.00
#
_symmetry.space_group_name_H-M   'P 1'
#
loop_
_entity.id
_entity.type
_entity.pdbx_description
1 polymer ?
#
loop_
_entity_poly.entity_id
_entity_poly.type
_entity_poly.pdbx_seq_one_letter_code
_entity_poly.pdbx_strand_id
1 'polypeptide(L)'
;MVIRYGNYEMTEYLKQLKNKKLKRLVPQVMIVFYTGDKKWNAPLKLSDYLDIPEELKAYINEWKFIFVDVKEIDTSKIKDEQTRYFIEAIQEMYKGNYEGLHRRIKMNRDNFIYAAIITGSL
;
A
#
# COMPACT_ATOMS: atom_id res chain seq x y z
N MET A 1 -5.70 -6.53 10.53
CA MET A 1 -5.37 -6.15 9.15
C MET A 1 -4.51 -7.18 8.43
N VAL A 2 -3.40 -7.59 9.00
CA VAL A 2 -2.54 -8.67 8.42
C VAL A 2 -3.32 -9.96 8.15
N ILE A 3 -4.15 -10.40 9.09
CA ILE A 3 -4.96 -11.61 8.95
C ILE A 3 -5.93 -11.48 7.77
N ARG A 4 -6.53 -10.31 7.60
CA ARG A 4 -7.43 -10.03 6.47
C ARG A 4 -6.68 -10.12 5.14
N TYR A 5 -5.48 -9.57 5.07
CA TYR A 5 -4.66 -9.61 3.86
C TYR A 5 -4.18 -11.03 3.55
N GLY A 6 -3.80 -11.79 4.58
CA GLY A 6 -3.49 -13.21 4.41
C GLY A 6 -4.66 -14.02 3.85
N ASN A 7 -5.87 -13.70 4.30
CA ASN A 7 -7.09 -14.30 3.76
C ASN A 7 -7.28 -13.96 2.27
N TYR A 8 -7.04 -12.71 1.87
CA TYR A 8 -7.13 -12.32 0.46
C TYR A 8 -6.11 -13.05 -0.41
N GLU A 9 -4.86 -13.14 0.04
CA GLU A 9 -3.83 -13.88 -0.67
C GLU A 9 -4.20 -15.35 -0.85
N MET A 10 -4.63 -16.00 0.22
CA MET A 10 -5.00 -17.41 0.18
C MET A 10 -6.23 -17.63 -0.71
N THR A 11 -7.21 -16.75 -0.67
CA THR A 11 -8.38 -16.79 -1.54
C THR A 11 -7.98 -16.73 -3.01
N GLU A 12 -7.03 -15.87 -3.35
CA GLU A 12 -6.53 -15.76 -4.72
C GLU A 12 -5.78 -17.03 -5.15
N TYR A 13 -4.95 -17.60 -4.29
CA TYR A 13 -4.30 -18.87 -4.59
C TYR A 13 -5.32 -20.01 -4.79
N LEU A 14 -6.37 -20.06 -3.98
CA LEU A 14 -7.44 -21.05 -4.15
C LEU A 14 -8.17 -20.88 -5.49
N LYS A 15 -8.38 -19.64 -5.93
CA LYS A 15 -8.95 -19.39 -7.27
C LYS A 15 -8.03 -19.88 -8.37
N GLN A 16 -6.73 -19.61 -8.24
CA GLN A 16 -5.73 -20.03 -9.24
C GLN A 16 -5.68 -21.57 -9.36
N LEU A 17 -5.83 -22.29 -8.24
CA LEU A 17 -5.83 -23.74 -8.25
C LEU A 17 -6.97 -24.33 -9.09
N LYS A 18 -8.06 -23.62 -9.30
CA LYS A 18 -9.16 -24.05 -10.17
C LYS A 18 -8.82 -24.02 -11.64
N ASN A 19 -7.80 -23.29 -12.03
CA ASN A 19 -7.36 -23.20 -13.42
C ASN A 19 -6.36 -24.31 -13.72
N LYS A 20 -6.85 -25.40 -14.31
CA LYS A 20 -6.04 -26.59 -14.65
C LYS A 20 -4.93 -26.32 -15.67
N LYS A 21 -4.95 -25.16 -16.35
CA LYS A 21 -3.92 -24.76 -17.31
C LYS A 21 -2.70 -24.17 -16.63
N LEU A 22 -2.80 -23.71 -15.39
CA LEU A 22 -1.67 -23.17 -14.65
C LEU A 22 -0.78 -24.29 -14.13
N LYS A 23 0.48 -24.25 -14.47
CA LYS A 23 1.51 -25.17 -13.95
C LYS A 23 2.03 -24.74 -12.60
N ARG A 24 2.04 -23.45 -12.31
CA ARG A 24 2.48 -22.83 -11.06
C ARG A 24 1.56 -21.66 -10.74
N LEU A 25 1.41 -21.37 -9.45
CA LEU A 25 0.64 -20.22 -9.02
C LEU A 25 1.40 -18.93 -9.24
N VAL A 26 0.67 -17.88 -9.59
CA VAL A 26 1.22 -16.53 -9.68
C VAL A 26 1.36 -15.97 -8.27
N PRO A 27 2.55 -15.50 -7.87
CA PRO A 27 2.76 -14.95 -6.53
C PRO A 27 1.84 -13.77 -6.25
N GLN A 28 1.34 -13.71 -5.02
CA GLN A 28 0.57 -12.57 -4.51
C GLN A 28 1.42 -11.79 -3.53
N VAL A 29 1.50 -10.49 -3.74
CA VAL A 29 2.21 -9.57 -2.85
C VAL A 29 1.23 -8.51 -2.37
N MET A 30 1.14 -8.35 -1.06
CA MET A 30 0.27 -7.33 -0.48
C MET A 30 1.09 -6.08 -0.17
N ILE A 31 0.65 -4.96 -0.71
CA ILE A 31 1.26 -3.66 -0.45
C ILE A 31 0.22 -2.78 0.23
N VAL A 32 0.56 -2.26 1.40
CA VAL A 32 -0.25 -1.26 2.09
C VAL A 32 0.32 0.11 1.79
N PHE A 33 -0.46 0.91 1.10
CA PHE A 33 -0.12 2.29 0.78
C PHE A 33 -0.83 3.20 1.77
N TYR A 34 -0.12 3.63 2.81
CA TYR A 34 -0.71 4.38 3.90
C TYR A 34 -0.74 5.87 3.58
N THR A 35 -1.96 6.42 3.59
CA THR A 35 -2.23 7.83 3.31
C THR A 35 -2.77 8.60 4.52
N GLY A 36 -2.70 8.01 5.72
CA GLY A 36 -3.15 8.66 6.95
C GLY A 36 -2.21 9.77 7.41
N ASP A 37 -2.74 10.70 8.15
CA ASP A 37 -2.00 11.85 8.72
C ASP A 37 -1.16 11.46 9.94
N LYS A 38 -1.60 10.47 10.69
CA LYS A 38 -0.92 9.99 11.89
C LYS A 38 0.10 8.91 11.56
N LYS A 39 1.10 8.76 12.41
CA LYS A 39 2.05 7.66 12.29
C LYS A 39 1.33 6.32 12.43
N TRP A 40 1.65 5.37 11.56
CA TRP A 40 1.11 4.02 11.65
C TRP A 40 1.57 3.33 12.92
N ASN A 41 0.64 2.73 13.65
CA ASN A 41 0.91 2.08 14.93
C ASN A 41 0.39 0.64 15.02
N ALA A 42 -0.18 0.10 13.96
CA ALA A 42 -0.67 -1.27 13.93
C ALA A 42 0.44 -2.27 13.55
N PRO A 43 0.33 -3.54 13.95
CA PRO A 43 1.29 -4.56 13.54
C PRO A 43 1.39 -4.72 12.03
N LEU A 44 2.59 -5.00 11.53
CA LEU A 44 2.90 -5.13 10.10
C LEU A 44 3.05 -6.59 9.66
N LYS A 45 3.06 -7.52 10.59
CA LYS A 45 3.21 -8.96 10.30
C LYS A 45 2.39 -9.80 11.27
N LEU A 46 2.08 -11.02 10.87
CA LEU A 46 1.22 -11.91 11.64
C LEU A 46 1.79 -12.20 13.03
N SER A 47 3.09 -12.44 13.14
CA SER A 47 3.71 -12.78 14.41
C SER A 47 3.53 -11.72 15.49
N ASP A 48 3.33 -10.45 15.11
CA ASP A 48 3.08 -9.36 16.05
C ASP A 48 1.71 -9.46 16.75
N TYR A 49 0.80 -10.27 16.23
CA TYR A 49 -0.52 -10.55 16.83
C TYR A 49 -0.53 -11.82 17.69
N LEU A 50 0.52 -12.62 17.64
CA LEU A 50 0.53 -13.95 18.20
C LEU A 50 1.35 -13.98 19.49
N ASP A 51 0.85 -14.71 20.47
CA ASP A 51 1.62 -15.12 21.65
C ASP A 51 2.28 -16.46 21.33
N ILE A 52 3.55 -16.42 20.95
CA ILE A 52 4.26 -17.59 20.42
C ILE A 52 5.24 -18.13 21.48
N PRO A 53 5.01 -19.37 21.98
CA PRO A 53 6.01 -20.04 22.79
C PRO A 53 7.34 -20.19 22.04
N GLU A 54 8.45 -20.07 22.76
CA GLU A 54 9.79 -20.09 22.14
C GLU A 54 10.01 -21.31 21.26
N GLU A 55 9.52 -22.48 21.72
CA GLU A 55 9.67 -23.76 21.02
C GLU A 55 8.95 -23.82 19.68
N LEU A 56 7.94 -22.95 19.49
CA LEU A 56 7.12 -22.94 18.27
C LEU A 56 7.50 -21.87 17.27
N LYS A 57 8.40 -20.95 17.61
CA LYS A 57 8.76 -19.84 16.73
C LYS A 57 9.25 -20.26 15.35
N ALA A 58 10.01 -21.37 15.29
CA ALA A 58 10.54 -21.87 14.03
C ALA A 58 9.47 -22.49 13.11
N TYR A 59 8.30 -22.78 13.65
CA TYR A 59 7.22 -23.45 12.91
C TYR A 59 6.09 -22.53 12.52
N ILE A 60 6.12 -21.27 12.95
CA ILE A 60 5.06 -20.30 12.62
C ILE A 60 5.29 -19.76 11.22
N ASN A 61 4.26 -19.90 10.38
CA ASN A 61 4.26 -19.27 9.07
C ASN A 61 4.01 -17.78 9.22
N GLU A 62 4.93 -16.97 8.67
CA GLU A 62 4.81 -15.53 8.73
C GLU A 62 4.02 -15.00 7.55
N TRP A 63 3.07 -14.15 7.82
CA TRP A 63 2.48 -13.26 6.84
C TRP A 63 2.84 -11.82 7.14
N LYS A 64 3.36 -11.15 6.14
CA LYS A 64 3.71 -9.74 6.20
C LYS A 64 3.31 -9.05 4.90
N PHE A 65 3.14 -7.76 4.97
CA PHE A 65 2.92 -6.95 3.79
C PHE A 65 4.02 -5.91 3.66
N ILE A 66 4.20 -5.40 2.44
CA ILE A 66 5.07 -4.27 2.19
C ILE A 66 4.31 -3.02 2.62
N PHE A 67 4.90 -2.27 3.54
CA PHE A 67 4.30 -1.04 4.05
C PHE A 67 4.98 0.16 3.43
N VAL A 68 4.16 1.07 2.87
CA VAL A 68 4.63 2.32 2.28
C VAL A 68 3.83 3.46 2.88
N ASP A 69 4.50 4.32 3.66
CA ASP A 69 3.90 5.56 4.13
C ASP A 69 4.16 6.64 3.07
N VAL A 70 3.09 7.16 2.48
CA VAL A 70 3.19 8.15 1.40
C VAL A 70 3.96 9.40 1.82
N LYS A 71 3.90 9.78 3.11
CA LYS A 71 4.60 10.94 3.64
C LYS A 71 6.12 10.82 3.61
N GLU A 72 6.63 9.58 3.62
CA GLU A 72 8.06 9.25 3.69
C GLU A 72 8.68 8.93 2.32
N ILE A 73 7.90 8.96 1.25
CA ILE A 73 8.39 8.62 -0.09
C ILE A 73 9.28 9.74 -0.63
N ASP A 74 10.47 9.36 -1.11
CA ASP A 74 11.33 10.25 -1.89
C ASP A 74 10.85 10.29 -3.34
N THR A 75 10.10 11.34 -3.67
CA THR A 75 9.48 11.50 -4.99
C THR A 75 10.51 11.73 -6.11
N SER A 76 11.73 12.14 -5.77
CA SER A 76 12.79 12.33 -6.77
C SER A 76 13.20 11.04 -7.47
N LYS A 77 12.93 9.89 -6.83
CA LYS A 77 13.24 8.56 -7.37
C LYS A 77 12.13 7.98 -8.25
N ILE A 78 10.98 8.65 -8.32
CA ILE A 78 9.83 8.17 -9.09
C ILE A 78 9.99 8.65 -10.54
N LYS A 79 10.08 7.70 -11.45
CA LYS A 79 10.27 7.99 -12.89
C LYS A 79 8.96 8.36 -13.59
N ASP A 80 7.86 7.72 -13.19
CA ASP A 80 6.55 7.99 -13.77
C ASP A 80 6.02 9.33 -13.28
N GLU A 81 5.77 10.24 -14.22
CA GLU A 81 5.37 11.61 -13.91
C GLU A 81 4.01 11.70 -13.21
N GLN A 82 3.03 10.91 -13.67
CA GLN A 82 1.70 10.88 -13.04
C GLN A 82 1.76 10.36 -11.61
N THR A 83 2.49 9.29 -11.38
CA THR A 83 2.68 8.73 -10.04
C THR A 83 3.39 9.71 -9.12
N ARG A 84 4.42 10.39 -9.62
CA ARG A 84 5.13 11.41 -8.86
C ARG A 84 4.21 12.55 -8.46
N TYR A 85 3.42 13.09 -9.37
CA TYR A 85 2.48 14.19 -9.07
C TYR A 85 1.39 13.75 -8.08
N PHE A 86 0.90 12.54 -8.22
CA PHE A 86 -0.08 11.98 -7.29
C PHE A 86 0.47 11.95 -5.86
N ILE A 87 1.67 11.41 -5.68
CA ILE A 87 2.29 11.29 -4.36
C ILE A 87 2.64 12.66 -3.80
N GLU A 88 3.21 13.55 -4.60
CA GLU A 88 3.53 14.91 -4.18
C GLU A 88 2.28 15.70 -3.79
N ALA A 89 1.17 15.53 -4.50
CA ALA A 89 -0.10 16.15 -4.15
C ALA A 89 -0.58 15.73 -2.77
N ILE A 90 -0.50 14.42 -2.46
CA ILE A 90 -0.87 13.90 -1.14
C ILE A 90 0.07 14.45 -0.06
N GLN A 91 1.37 14.49 -0.32
CA GLN A 91 2.36 15.03 0.63
C GLN A 91 2.10 16.52 0.93
N GLU A 92 1.74 17.31 -0.06
CA GLU A 92 1.38 18.72 0.12
C GLU A 92 0.13 18.88 0.98
N MET A 93 -0.85 18.01 0.81
CA MET A 93 -2.05 18.02 1.66
C MET A 93 -1.69 17.81 3.14
N TYR A 94 -0.78 16.88 3.45
CA TYR A 94 -0.37 16.60 4.83
C TYR A 94 0.47 17.72 5.45
N LYS A 95 1.20 18.46 4.63
CA LYS A 95 1.97 19.62 5.09
C LYS A 95 1.09 20.85 5.32
N GLY A 96 -0.19 20.79 4.97
CA GLY A 96 -1.09 21.94 5.00
C GLY A 96 -0.71 23.04 3.99
N ASN A 97 0.09 22.71 2.98
CA ASN A 97 0.52 23.64 1.95
C ASN A 97 -0.52 23.71 0.83
N TYR A 98 -1.67 24.31 1.16
CA TYR A 98 -2.76 24.45 0.20
C TYR A 98 -2.40 25.33 -1.01
N GLU A 99 -1.52 26.28 -0.83
CA GLU A 99 -1.06 27.15 -1.92
C GLU A 99 -0.21 26.38 -2.92
N GLY A 100 0.72 25.55 -2.45
CA GLY A 100 1.49 24.65 -3.30
C GLY A 100 0.59 23.66 -4.04
N LEU A 101 -0.41 23.09 -3.34
CA LEU A 101 -1.39 22.20 -3.93
C LEU A 101 -2.20 22.90 -5.02
N HIS A 102 -2.65 24.14 -4.77
CA HIS A 102 -3.39 24.93 -5.74
C HIS A 102 -2.59 25.20 -7.02
N ARG A 103 -1.31 25.52 -6.89
CA ARG A 103 -0.40 25.67 -8.04
C ARG A 103 -0.27 24.37 -8.84
N ARG A 104 -0.16 23.23 -8.18
CA ARG A 104 -0.11 21.92 -8.83
C ARG A 104 -1.38 21.59 -9.59
N ILE A 105 -2.53 21.93 -9.04
CA ILE A 105 -3.84 21.78 -9.70
C ILE A 105 -3.87 22.59 -11.01
N LYS A 106 -3.42 23.84 -10.97
CA LYS A 106 -3.38 24.70 -12.16
C LYS A 106 -2.43 24.19 -13.23
N MET A 107 -1.26 23.70 -12.83
CA MET A 107 -0.22 23.24 -13.75
C MET A 107 -0.47 21.83 -14.30
N ASN A 108 -1.10 20.97 -13.52
CA ASN A 108 -1.27 19.55 -13.83
C ASN A 108 -2.70 19.07 -13.46
N ARG A 109 -3.69 19.81 -13.91
CA ARG A 109 -5.10 19.56 -13.57
C ARG A 109 -5.54 18.13 -13.84
N ASP A 110 -5.19 17.58 -14.98
CA ASP A 110 -5.61 16.23 -15.37
C ASP A 110 -4.96 15.18 -14.47
N ASN A 111 -3.69 15.33 -14.16
CA ASN A 111 -2.97 14.45 -13.24
C ASN A 111 -3.55 14.51 -11.83
N PHE A 112 -3.92 15.71 -11.38
CA PHE A 112 -4.55 15.88 -10.08
C PHE A 112 -5.93 15.21 -10.02
N ILE A 113 -6.76 15.35 -11.03
CA ILE A 113 -8.07 14.71 -11.12
C ILE A 113 -7.92 13.19 -11.10
N TYR A 114 -6.98 12.67 -11.87
CA TYR A 114 -6.67 11.24 -11.89
C TYR A 114 -6.26 10.73 -10.50
N ALA A 115 -5.38 11.42 -9.83
CA ALA A 115 -4.97 11.09 -8.48
C ALA A 115 -6.13 11.10 -7.49
N ALA A 116 -7.00 12.10 -7.56
CA ALA A 116 -8.17 12.22 -6.71
C ALA A 116 -9.17 11.08 -6.92
N ILE A 117 -9.36 10.63 -8.16
CA ILE A 117 -10.20 9.47 -8.49
C ILE A 117 -9.63 8.20 -7.86
N ILE A 118 -8.32 7.96 -8.00
CA ILE A 118 -7.66 6.76 -7.45
C ILE A 118 -7.76 6.72 -5.92
N THR A 119 -7.61 7.85 -5.25
CA THR A 119 -7.71 7.93 -3.78
C THR A 119 -9.13 7.95 -3.27
N GLY A 120 -10.14 8.09 -4.14
CA GLY A 120 -11.52 8.28 -3.73
C GLY A 120 -11.79 9.62 -3.07
N SER A 121 -10.97 10.64 -3.36
CA SER A 121 -11.08 11.99 -2.76
C SER A 121 -12.08 12.91 -3.48
N LEU A 122 -12.61 12.46 -4.60
CA LEU A 122 -13.67 13.17 -5.34
C LEU A 122 -15.05 12.72 -4.95
#